data_b207df7da2dd42fc2149028c4140ffb1
#
_entry.id   b207df7da2dd42fc2149028c4140ffb1
#
_cell.length_a   1.000
_cell.length_b   1.000
_cell.length_c   1.000
_cell.angle_alpha   90.00
_cell.angle_beta   90.00
_cell.angle_gamma   90.00
#
_symmetry.space_group_name_H-M   'P 1'
#
loop_
_entity.id
_entity.type
_entity.pdbx_description
1 polymer ?
#
loop_
_entity_poly.entity_id
_entity_poly.type
_entity_poly.pdbx_seq_one_letter_code
_entity_poly.pdbx_strand_id
1 'polypeptide(L)'
;MKSSLWCCAALLATAGCTQAQQSPPQETSVTIGGKRLLVKYSAPSVRGSKIFGPGGLLSNDPTYPVWRVGANDATALHTDADLTIGTLAVPKGDYTLYALVSDPDNWQLIVSKETGQSGLDYHPNLDLGRVRMTMSKPPKLIEMHKITLSAAGGNAAKLQLEWENHVASVPITVK
;
A
#
# COMPACT_ATOMS: atom_id res chain seq x y z
N MET A 1 35.49 -36.58 -56.32
CA MET A 1 35.75 -35.52 -55.33
C MET A 1 34.40 -35.09 -54.81
N LYS A 2 34.05 -35.47 -53.55
CA LYS A 2 32.77 -35.17 -52.94
C LYS A 2 33.01 -34.13 -51.80
N SER A 3 32.51 -32.93 -51.98
CA SER A 3 32.62 -31.85 -51.01
C SER A 3 31.40 -31.90 -50.06
N SER A 4 31.62 -32.21 -48.81
CA SER A 4 30.56 -32.16 -47.74
C SER A 4 30.51 -30.78 -47.17
N LEU A 5 29.38 -30.07 -47.34
CA LEU A 5 29.06 -28.83 -46.60
C LEU A 5 28.52 -29.20 -45.22
N TRP A 6 29.19 -28.77 -44.19
CA TRP A 6 28.69 -28.78 -42.83
C TRP A 6 27.93 -27.46 -42.56
N CYS A 7 26.62 -27.57 -42.38
CA CYS A 7 25.82 -26.47 -41.84
C CYS A 7 25.94 -26.44 -40.32
N CYS A 8 26.65 -25.45 -39.79
CA CYS A 8 26.59 -25.11 -38.36
C CYS A 8 25.32 -24.33 -38.09
N ALA A 9 24.33 -24.97 -37.45
CA ALA A 9 23.17 -24.28 -36.89
C ALA A 9 23.57 -23.62 -35.55
N ALA A 10 23.69 -22.31 -35.55
CA ALA A 10 23.88 -21.54 -34.33
C ALA A 10 22.54 -21.42 -33.58
N LEU A 11 22.40 -22.11 -32.45
CA LEU A 11 21.30 -21.87 -31.49
C LEU A 11 21.53 -20.53 -30.79
N LEU A 12 20.76 -19.52 -31.15
CA LEU A 12 20.63 -18.28 -30.38
C LEU A 12 19.79 -18.58 -29.16
N ALA A 13 20.42 -18.77 -28.00
CA ALA A 13 19.75 -18.76 -26.70
C ALA A 13 19.35 -17.33 -26.36
N THR A 14 18.09 -16.98 -26.55
CA THR A 14 17.53 -15.74 -26.04
C THR A 14 17.41 -15.85 -24.51
N ALA A 15 18.39 -15.28 -23.80
CA ALA A 15 18.27 -15.05 -22.37
C ALA A 15 17.14 -14.03 -22.14
N GLY A 16 15.94 -14.51 -21.79
CA GLY A 16 14.84 -13.67 -21.35
C GLY A 16 15.24 -13.02 -20.02
N CYS A 17 15.61 -11.75 -20.04
CA CYS A 17 15.69 -10.96 -18.83
C CYS A 17 14.29 -10.90 -18.20
N THR A 18 14.04 -11.69 -17.17
CA THR A 18 12.90 -11.52 -16.28
C THR A 18 13.12 -10.21 -15.52
N GLN A 19 12.62 -9.10 -16.06
CA GLN A 19 12.52 -7.87 -15.29
C GLN A 19 11.64 -8.15 -14.07
N ALA A 20 12.18 -7.94 -12.88
CA ALA A 20 11.38 -7.95 -11.67
C ALA A 20 10.25 -6.94 -11.86
N GLN A 21 9.02 -7.44 -11.96
CA GLN A 21 7.87 -6.62 -12.28
C GLN A 21 7.59 -5.70 -11.08
N GLN A 22 7.91 -4.42 -11.25
CA GLN A 22 7.67 -3.41 -10.24
C GLN A 22 6.18 -3.32 -9.92
N SER A 23 5.86 -3.01 -8.65
CA SER A 23 4.49 -2.77 -8.22
C SER A 23 3.94 -1.52 -8.92
N PRO A 24 2.81 -1.61 -9.65
CA PRO A 24 2.30 -0.49 -10.41
C PRO A 24 1.86 0.66 -9.49
N PRO A 25 2.08 1.93 -9.91
CA PRO A 25 1.52 3.08 -9.21
C PRO A 25 0.00 3.09 -9.35
N GLN A 26 -0.68 3.47 -8.28
CA GLN A 26 -2.12 3.57 -8.17
C GLN A 26 -2.52 4.84 -7.41
N GLU A 27 -3.73 5.31 -7.64
CA GLU A 27 -4.32 6.35 -6.82
C GLU A 27 -5.81 6.10 -6.58
N THR A 28 -6.30 6.62 -5.48
CA THR A 28 -7.72 6.67 -5.13
C THR A 28 -8.04 8.04 -4.56
N SER A 29 -9.20 8.58 -4.89
CA SER A 29 -9.62 9.87 -4.36
C SER A 29 -11.12 9.92 -4.13
N VAL A 30 -11.54 10.81 -3.21
CA VAL A 30 -12.93 11.14 -2.96
C VAL A 30 -13.04 12.64 -2.74
N THR A 31 -14.14 13.23 -3.21
CA THR A 31 -14.46 14.65 -2.97
C THR A 31 -15.69 14.74 -2.07
N ILE A 32 -15.56 15.40 -0.93
CA ILE A 32 -16.62 15.60 0.06
C ILE A 32 -16.78 17.10 0.28
N GLY A 33 -17.96 17.65 0.04
CA GLY A 33 -18.21 19.09 0.19
C GLY A 33 -17.24 19.97 -0.61
N GLY A 34 -16.82 19.53 -1.80
CA GLY A 34 -15.85 20.25 -2.64
C GLY A 34 -14.38 20.09 -2.18
N LYS A 35 -14.11 19.33 -1.12
CA LYS A 35 -12.76 19.06 -0.60
C LYS A 35 -12.29 17.70 -1.08
N ARG A 36 -11.09 17.66 -1.70
CA ARG A 36 -10.50 16.43 -2.21
C ARG A 36 -9.64 15.75 -1.16
N LEU A 37 -9.80 14.45 -1.04
CA LEU A 37 -8.89 13.52 -0.38
C LEU A 37 -8.28 12.64 -1.47
N LEU A 38 -6.96 12.45 -1.45
CA LEU A 38 -6.23 11.67 -2.45
C LEU A 38 -5.20 10.79 -1.77
N VAL A 39 -5.15 9.51 -2.11
CA VAL A 39 -4.08 8.60 -1.71
C VAL A 39 -3.37 8.10 -2.96
N LYS A 40 -2.04 8.19 -2.98
CA LYS A 40 -1.15 7.63 -4.01
C LYS A 40 -0.28 6.55 -3.40
N TYR A 41 -0.17 5.42 -4.08
CA TYR A 41 0.57 4.26 -3.58
C TYR A 41 1.08 3.38 -4.73
N SER A 42 1.96 2.44 -4.43
CA SER A 42 2.32 1.35 -5.35
C SER A 42 1.64 0.07 -4.90
N ALA A 43 1.01 -0.66 -5.81
CA ALA A 43 0.19 -1.83 -5.53
C ALA A 43 0.96 -3.16 -5.73
N PRO A 44 1.53 -3.78 -4.68
CA PRO A 44 2.16 -5.09 -4.79
C PRO A 44 1.12 -6.20 -4.95
N SER A 45 1.57 -7.33 -5.54
CA SER A 45 0.78 -8.55 -5.69
C SER A 45 1.30 -9.68 -4.80
N VAL A 46 0.42 -10.58 -4.40
CA VAL A 46 0.72 -11.75 -3.54
C VAL A 46 1.63 -12.73 -4.25
N ARG A 47 1.36 -13.06 -5.51
CA ARG A 47 2.15 -13.99 -6.35
C ARG A 47 2.46 -15.32 -5.65
N GLY A 48 1.46 -15.87 -4.96
CA GLY A 48 1.60 -17.13 -4.24
C GLY A 48 2.40 -17.06 -2.93
N SER A 49 2.86 -15.89 -2.52
CA SER A 49 3.60 -15.69 -1.28
C SER A 49 2.66 -15.46 -0.10
N LYS A 50 3.09 -15.85 1.10
CA LYS A 50 2.50 -15.33 2.33
C LYS A 50 3.00 -13.92 2.56
N ILE A 51 2.11 -12.98 2.85
CA ILE A 51 2.47 -11.57 3.02
C ILE A 51 2.63 -11.21 4.50
N PHE A 52 1.60 -11.44 5.29
CA PHE A 52 1.54 -11.01 6.69
C PHE A 52 1.87 -12.12 7.69
N GLY A 53 2.25 -11.71 8.90
CA GLY A 53 2.54 -12.58 10.02
C GLY A 53 3.91 -13.27 9.94
N PRO A 54 4.19 -14.18 10.89
CA PRO A 54 5.50 -14.86 10.96
C PRO A 54 5.83 -15.60 9.66
N GLY A 55 7.03 -15.34 9.11
CA GLY A 55 7.49 -15.91 7.83
C GLY A 55 6.84 -15.32 6.58
N GLY A 56 6.00 -14.28 6.69
CA GLY A 56 5.48 -13.54 5.57
C GLY A 56 6.53 -12.58 5.00
N LEU A 57 6.33 -12.12 3.75
CA LEU A 57 7.28 -11.22 3.08
C LEU A 57 7.57 -9.96 3.87
N LEU A 58 6.55 -9.35 4.49
CA LEU A 58 6.72 -8.13 5.28
C LEU A 58 7.56 -8.33 6.53
N SER A 59 7.66 -9.57 7.08
CA SER A 59 8.50 -9.83 8.25
C SER A 59 10.00 -9.67 7.96
N ASN A 60 10.40 -9.56 6.69
CA ASN A 60 11.77 -9.31 6.26
C ASN A 60 12.06 -7.82 6.00
N ASP A 61 11.04 -6.95 6.02
CA ASP A 61 11.23 -5.51 5.84
C ASP A 61 11.92 -4.91 7.07
N PRO A 62 12.91 -3.99 6.88
CA PRO A 62 13.65 -3.39 7.99
C PRO A 62 12.76 -2.56 8.93
N THR A 63 11.60 -2.11 8.46
CA THR A 63 10.62 -1.35 9.24
C THR A 63 9.59 -2.22 9.96
N TYR A 64 9.59 -3.55 9.73
CA TYR A 64 8.61 -4.43 10.36
C TYR A 64 8.61 -4.27 11.90
N PRO A 65 7.46 -4.20 12.56
CA PRO A 65 6.09 -4.48 12.07
C PRO A 65 5.35 -3.27 11.45
N VAL A 66 6.04 -2.20 11.10
CA VAL A 66 5.43 -1.07 10.40
C VAL A 66 5.54 -1.29 8.89
N TRP A 67 4.38 -1.33 8.22
CA TRP A 67 4.25 -1.50 6.78
C TRP A 67 3.93 -0.17 6.10
N ARG A 68 4.62 0.13 5.00
CA ARG A 68 4.43 1.34 4.16
C ARG A 68 3.10 1.41 3.41
N VAL A 69 2.16 0.49 3.67
CA VAL A 69 0.83 0.41 3.03
C VAL A 69 0.90 0.40 1.50
N GLY A 70 1.88 -0.34 0.98
CA GLY A 70 2.18 -0.43 -0.45
C GLY A 70 3.56 -1.03 -0.69
N ALA A 71 4.18 -0.61 -1.78
CA ALA A 71 5.54 -0.97 -2.19
C ALA A 71 6.28 0.26 -2.72
N ASN A 72 7.61 0.15 -2.89
CA ASN A 72 8.49 1.21 -3.39
C ASN A 72 8.46 2.45 -2.46
N ASP A 73 7.98 3.59 -2.95
CA ASP A 73 7.84 4.82 -2.19
C ASP A 73 6.78 4.71 -1.09
N ALA A 74 6.86 5.58 -0.11
CA ALA A 74 5.86 5.69 0.95
C ALA A 74 4.49 6.10 0.39
N THR A 75 3.41 5.51 0.93
CA THR A 75 2.04 5.83 0.53
C THR A 75 1.66 7.23 0.98
N ALA A 76 1.36 8.11 0.01
CA ALA A 76 1.07 9.51 0.26
C ALA A 76 -0.44 9.76 0.43
N LEU A 77 -0.80 10.56 1.44
CA LEU A 77 -2.15 11.12 1.63
C LEU A 77 -2.10 12.63 1.45
N HIS A 78 -2.97 13.16 0.59
CA HIS A 78 -3.26 14.60 0.49
C HIS A 78 -4.69 14.90 0.92
N THR A 79 -4.91 16.00 1.64
CA THR A 79 -6.25 16.48 1.99
C THR A 79 -6.38 18.01 1.91
N ASP A 80 -7.43 18.47 1.22
CA ASP A 80 -7.78 19.89 1.11
C ASP A 80 -8.45 20.47 2.38
N ALA A 81 -8.83 19.60 3.32
CA ALA A 81 -9.56 20.00 4.53
C ALA A 81 -8.98 19.31 5.78
N ASP A 82 -9.30 19.87 6.94
CA ASP A 82 -9.07 19.20 8.20
C ASP A 82 -9.94 17.95 8.30
N LEU A 83 -9.36 16.85 8.78
CA LEU A 83 -10.03 15.58 8.92
C LEU A 83 -10.06 15.13 10.39
N THR A 84 -11.00 14.25 10.68
CA THR A 84 -10.86 13.29 11.78
C THR A 84 -10.81 11.89 11.18
N ILE A 85 -9.68 11.20 11.32
CA ILE A 85 -9.49 9.80 10.88
C ILE A 85 -9.64 8.91 12.12
N GLY A 86 -10.77 8.18 12.22
CA GLY A 86 -11.13 7.52 13.48
C GLY A 86 -11.25 8.51 14.61
N THR A 87 -10.27 8.51 15.52
CA THR A 87 -10.18 9.47 16.65
C THR A 87 -9.08 10.52 16.47
N LEU A 88 -8.29 10.42 15.39
CA LEU A 88 -7.13 11.30 15.17
C LEU A 88 -7.53 12.54 14.39
N ALA A 89 -7.22 13.72 14.93
CA ALA A 89 -7.31 14.98 14.20
C ALA A 89 -6.12 15.10 13.23
N VAL A 90 -6.42 15.32 11.95
CA VAL A 90 -5.45 15.45 10.86
C VAL A 90 -5.73 16.77 10.15
N PRO A 91 -4.90 17.82 10.33
CA PRO A 91 -5.05 19.08 9.63
C PRO A 91 -4.96 18.90 8.11
N LYS A 92 -5.46 19.86 7.33
CA LYS A 92 -5.25 19.88 5.88
C LYS A 92 -3.75 19.87 5.56
N GLY A 93 -3.36 19.13 4.52
CA GLY A 93 -1.95 19.03 4.12
C GLY A 93 -1.60 17.68 3.51
N ASP A 94 -0.31 17.41 3.49
CA ASP A 94 0.29 16.20 2.93
C ASP A 94 0.91 15.35 4.05
N TYR A 95 0.71 14.04 3.94
CA TYR A 95 1.10 13.06 4.94
C TYR A 95 1.57 11.77 4.28
N THR A 96 2.23 10.93 5.05
CA THR A 96 2.49 9.53 4.69
C THR A 96 1.65 8.60 5.55
N LEU A 97 1.13 7.55 4.94
CA LEU A 97 0.40 6.48 5.62
C LEU A 97 1.29 5.26 5.80
N TYR A 98 1.32 4.76 7.04
CA TYR A 98 1.85 3.46 7.40
C TYR A 98 0.80 2.66 8.16
N ALA A 99 1.02 1.36 8.34
CA ALA A 99 0.20 0.53 9.20
C ALA A 99 1.08 -0.34 10.11
N LEU A 100 0.75 -0.39 11.40
CA LEU A 100 1.30 -1.36 12.33
C LEU A 100 0.52 -2.67 12.16
N VAL A 101 1.21 -3.74 11.75
CA VAL A 101 0.59 -5.02 11.34
C VAL A 101 1.10 -6.23 12.14
N SER A 102 1.63 -5.99 13.35
CA SER A 102 2.14 -7.04 14.24
C SER A 102 1.07 -8.05 14.68
N ASP A 103 -0.16 -7.59 14.84
CA ASP A 103 -1.33 -8.40 15.19
C ASP A 103 -2.30 -8.43 14.02
N PRO A 104 -2.59 -9.61 13.42
CA PRO A 104 -3.42 -9.73 12.22
C PRO A 104 -4.88 -9.28 12.44
N ASP A 105 -5.35 -9.27 13.67
CA ASP A 105 -6.72 -8.88 14.01
C ASP A 105 -6.81 -7.45 14.58
N ASN A 106 -5.69 -6.71 14.63
CA ASN A 106 -5.64 -5.43 15.33
C ASN A 106 -4.63 -4.45 14.70
N TRP A 107 -4.86 -4.10 13.44
CA TRP A 107 -4.01 -3.12 12.76
C TRP A 107 -4.26 -1.70 13.25
N GLN A 108 -3.20 -0.89 13.21
CA GLN A 108 -3.29 0.55 13.45
C GLN A 108 -2.78 1.30 12.24
N LEU A 109 -3.59 2.21 11.72
CA LEU A 109 -3.15 3.19 10.75
C LEU A 109 -2.25 4.23 11.45
N ILE A 110 -1.12 4.54 10.86
CA ILE A 110 -0.19 5.57 11.30
C ILE A 110 -0.23 6.70 10.27
N VAL A 111 -0.44 7.91 10.72
CA VAL A 111 -0.34 9.12 9.89
C VAL A 111 0.97 9.82 10.27
N SER A 112 1.91 9.90 9.33
CA SER A 112 3.20 10.59 9.52
C SER A 112 3.20 11.95 8.84
N LYS A 113 3.84 12.93 9.46
CA LYS A 113 4.06 14.28 8.92
C LYS A 113 5.20 14.32 7.90
N GLU A 114 5.99 13.27 7.82
CA GLU A 114 7.06 13.14 6.84
C GLU A 114 6.47 12.81 5.46
N THR A 115 7.05 13.38 4.39
CA THR A 115 6.57 13.20 3.01
C THR A 115 7.73 13.06 2.04
N GLY A 116 7.51 12.27 0.96
CA GLY A 116 8.48 12.14 -0.14
C GLY A 116 9.66 11.21 0.14
N GLN A 117 9.64 10.47 1.24
CA GLN A 117 10.67 9.50 1.60
C GLN A 117 10.43 8.13 0.95
N SER A 118 11.46 7.28 0.97
CA SER A 118 11.32 5.86 0.66
C SER A 118 10.34 5.20 1.63
N GLY A 119 9.59 4.22 1.17
CA GLY A 119 8.66 3.49 2.02
C GLY A 119 9.33 2.70 3.15
N LEU A 120 10.65 2.49 3.07
CA LEU A 120 11.45 1.83 4.12
C LEU A 120 12.13 2.81 5.08
N ASP A 121 11.92 4.12 4.89
CA ASP A 121 12.40 5.16 5.79
C ASP A 121 11.25 5.59 6.71
N TYR A 122 11.19 4.97 7.89
CA TYR A 122 10.14 5.27 8.87
C TYR A 122 10.75 5.88 10.13
N HIS A 123 10.26 7.07 10.49
CA HIS A 123 10.69 7.83 11.65
C HIS A 123 9.52 8.04 12.62
N PRO A 124 9.40 7.26 13.71
CA PRO A 124 8.25 7.31 14.62
C PRO A 124 8.07 8.65 15.35
N ASN A 125 9.13 9.45 15.48
CA ASN A 125 9.07 10.80 16.05
C ASN A 125 8.37 11.82 15.13
N LEU A 126 8.11 11.46 13.86
CA LEU A 126 7.35 12.26 12.90
C LEU A 126 5.89 11.80 12.78
N ASP A 127 5.46 10.79 13.52
CA ASP A 127 4.05 10.40 13.59
C ASP A 127 3.20 11.57 14.08
N LEU A 128 2.16 11.92 13.34
CA LEU A 128 1.08 12.77 13.81
C LEU A 128 0.24 12.02 14.85
N GLY A 129 0.00 10.73 14.61
CA GLY A 129 -0.68 9.83 15.52
C GLY A 129 -1.04 8.50 14.87
N ARG A 130 -1.70 7.65 15.69
CA ARG A 130 -2.11 6.30 15.31
C ARG A 130 -3.58 6.09 15.65
N VAL A 131 -4.26 5.32 14.81
CA VAL A 131 -5.67 5.01 15.00
C VAL A 131 -5.94 3.54 14.69
N ARG A 132 -6.71 2.87 15.56
CA ARG A 132 -7.12 1.48 15.34
C ARG A 132 -8.00 1.36 14.11
N MET A 133 -7.76 0.33 13.31
CA MET A 133 -8.58 -0.02 12.16
C MET A 133 -9.57 -1.13 12.51
N THR A 134 -10.70 -1.14 11.84
CA THR A 134 -11.65 -2.25 11.88
C THR A 134 -11.18 -3.32 10.90
N MET A 135 -10.93 -4.52 11.41
CA MET A 135 -10.46 -5.66 10.64
C MET A 135 -11.60 -6.54 10.17
N SER A 136 -11.49 -7.09 8.96
CA SER A 136 -12.36 -8.13 8.43
C SER A 136 -11.60 -9.01 7.43
N LYS A 137 -12.22 -10.13 7.02
CA LYS A 137 -11.66 -11.04 6.03
C LYS A 137 -12.43 -10.93 4.72
N PRO A 138 -11.75 -10.88 3.56
CA PRO A 138 -12.43 -10.90 2.28
C PRO A 138 -12.98 -12.32 1.99
N PRO A 139 -14.01 -12.45 1.14
CA PRO A 139 -14.57 -13.75 0.77
C PRO A 139 -13.62 -14.62 -0.08
N LYS A 140 -12.60 -14.02 -0.67
CA LYS A 140 -11.53 -14.66 -1.47
C LYS A 140 -10.23 -13.85 -1.35
N LEU A 141 -9.11 -14.51 -1.62
CA LEU A 141 -7.80 -13.87 -1.63
C LEU A 141 -7.79 -12.64 -2.56
N ILE A 142 -7.23 -11.55 -2.06
CA ILE A 142 -7.02 -10.30 -2.81
C ILE A 142 -5.58 -10.29 -3.29
N GLU A 143 -5.41 -10.58 -4.58
CA GLU A 143 -4.10 -10.77 -5.21
C GLU A 143 -3.28 -9.49 -5.22
N MET A 144 -3.86 -8.36 -5.63
CA MET A 144 -3.18 -7.08 -5.71
C MET A 144 -3.65 -6.15 -4.58
N HIS A 145 -2.70 -5.55 -3.86
CA HIS A 145 -3.01 -4.57 -2.83
C HIS A 145 -3.87 -3.45 -3.38
N LYS A 146 -4.91 -3.09 -2.65
CA LYS A 146 -5.84 -2.04 -3.02
C LYS A 146 -6.12 -1.11 -1.86
N ILE A 147 -6.05 0.18 -2.13
CA ILE A 147 -6.55 1.23 -1.23
C ILE A 147 -7.79 1.84 -1.85
N THR A 148 -8.83 2.04 -1.04
CA THR A 148 -10.08 2.66 -1.48
C THR A 148 -10.42 3.81 -0.54
N LEU A 149 -10.68 4.98 -1.13
CA LEU A 149 -11.39 6.09 -0.50
C LEU A 149 -12.82 6.12 -1.04
N SER A 150 -13.81 6.08 -0.19
CA SER A 150 -15.23 6.09 -0.59
C SER A 150 -16.04 7.05 0.27
N ALA A 151 -17.01 7.74 -0.34
CA ALA A 151 -17.98 8.53 0.42
C ALA A 151 -18.88 7.62 1.26
N ALA A 152 -19.19 8.07 2.49
CA ALA A 152 -20.02 7.34 3.44
C ALA A 152 -21.27 8.14 3.88
N GLY A 153 -21.62 9.17 3.11
CA GLY A 153 -22.76 10.06 3.35
C GLY A 153 -22.39 11.33 4.13
N GLY A 154 -23.05 12.44 3.81
CA GLY A 154 -22.77 13.74 4.41
C GLY A 154 -21.31 14.16 4.26
N ASN A 155 -20.66 14.47 5.36
CA ASN A 155 -19.23 14.80 5.43
C ASN A 155 -18.34 13.60 5.77
N ALA A 156 -18.86 12.37 5.68
CA ALA A 156 -18.14 11.14 6.02
C ALA A 156 -17.55 10.47 4.78
N ALA A 157 -16.37 9.90 4.94
CA ALA A 157 -15.70 9.00 4.01
C ALA A 157 -15.16 7.78 4.76
N LYS A 158 -14.68 6.80 4.01
CA LYS A 158 -14.02 5.61 4.54
C LYS A 158 -12.72 5.36 3.78
N LEU A 159 -11.64 5.12 4.50
CA LEU A 159 -10.40 4.56 3.97
C LEU A 159 -10.41 3.06 4.22
N GLN A 160 -10.11 2.27 3.19
CA GLN A 160 -10.02 0.81 3.27
C GLN A 160 -8.75 0.32 2.59
N LEU A 161 -8.05 -0.58 3.26
CA LEU A 161 -6.86 -1.28 2.81
C LEU A 161 -7.22 -2.76 2.62
N GLU A 162 -6.87 -3.31 1.46
CA GLU A 162 -7.24 -4.69 1.09
C GLU A 162 -6.02 -5.40 0.47
N TRP A 163 -5.59 -6.51 1.05
CA TRP A 163 -4.53 -7.33 0.48
C TRP A 163 -4.50 -8.72 1.12
N GLU A 164 -4.16 -9.74 0.32
CA GLU A 164 -4.12 -11.14 0.73
C GLU A 164 -5.46 -11.56 1.35
N ASN A 165 -5.49 -11.87 2.63
CA ASN A 165 -6.68 -12.28 3.38
C ASN A 165 -7.13 -11.23 4.42
N HIS A 166 -6.72 -9.96 4.22
CA HIS A 166 -6.96 -8.88 5.18
C HIS A 166 -7.70 -7.72 4.53
N VAL A 167 -8.69 -7.23 5.23
CA VAL A 167 -9.38 -5.96 4.94
C VAL A 167 -9.35 -5.14 6.23
N ALA A 168 -8.75 -3.97 6.16
CA ALA A 168 -8.68 -3.02 7.27
C ALA A 168 -9.34 -1.71 6.86
N SER A 169 -10.18 -1.12 7.70
CA SER A 169 -10.85 0.13 7.39
C SER A 169 -10.89 1.09 8.56
N VAL A 170 -11.00 2.39 8.26
CA VAL A 170 -11.17 3.44 9.24
C VAL A 170 -12.11 4.51 8.69
N PRO A 171 -13.05 5.03 9.50
CA PRO A 171 -13.90 6.15 9.11
C PRO A 171 -13.11 7.46 9.07
N ILE A 172 -13.51 8.34 8.16
CA ILE A 172 -12.98 9.69 8.01
C ILE A 172 -14.17 10.66 8.09
N THR A 173 -14.00 11.75 8.84
CA THR A 173 -14.92 12.88 8.83
C THR A 173 -14.18 14.11 8.29
N VAL A 174 -14.73 14.75 7.26
CA VAL A 174 -14.23 16.01 6.68
C VAL A 174 -14.86 17.18 7.43
N LYS A 175 -14.04 18.15 7.83
CA LYS A 175 -14.46 19.32 8.61
C LYS A 175 -14.64 20.56 7.74
#